data_0f300d37aa07afe55a4ba2f3b5d5e31b
#
_entry.id   0f300d37aa07afe55a4ba2f3b5d5e31b
#
_cell.length_a   1.000
_cell.length_b   1.000
_cell.length_c   1.000
_cell.angle_alpha   90.00
_cell.angle_beta   90.00
_cell.angle_gamma   90.00
#
_symmetry.space_group_name_H-M   'P 1'
#
loop_
_entity.id
_entity.type
_entity.pdbx_description
1 polymer ?
#
loop_
_entity_poly.entity_id
_entity_poly.type
_entity_poly.pdbx_seq_one_letter_code
_entity_poly.pdbx_strand_id
1 'polypeptide(L)'
;IRRPPRSTQSRSSAASDVYKRQILDILRYLAITMLIIGLSRPQIVDVSTQTKTSKGIDIVIAVDVSSSMLAQDLSPNRLDALKEVAKEFINDRTNDRIGLVVYAGESYTKTPVTSDKSIIIKSLEEINFDGVIEDGTAIGMGLATAVNRLKDSKAKSKVVILLTDGVNNSGFIDPNTAADLASSYEIKTYTIGLGTNGNALAPIAINPNGSFRFGLTKVEIDEDLLKSIAKKTGGLYFRATDNKRLKDIYEEINKLEKTEVEEFKYTNAVEKYRIFVLISFVLIFIEWLLRSTLFKSFI
;
A
#
# COMPACT_ATOMS: atom_id res chain seq x y z
N ILE A 1 60.52 -63.48 55.79
CA ILE A 1 59.38 -62.91 54.95
C ILE A 1 59.35 -61.40 55.11
N ARG A 2 59.88 -60.71 54.10
CA ARG A 2 59.81 -59.21 54.04
C ARG A 2 58.42 -58.78 53.54
N ARG A 3 57.72 -57.96 54.35
CA ARG A 3 56.49 -57.28 53.92
C ARG A 3 56.84 -56.17 52.90
N PRO A 4 56.15 -56.02 51.80
CA PRO A 4 56.39 -54.96 50.89
C PRO A 4 55.99 -53.57 51.46
N PRO A 5 56.63 -52.49 51.08
CA PRO A 5 56.41 -51.15 51.63
C PRO A 5 55.02 -50.63 51.32
N ARG A 6 54.33 -50.14 52.39
CA ARG A 6 52.98 -49.55 52.39
C ARG A 6 52.83 -48.20 51.61
N SER A 7 53.87 -47.72 50.90
CA SER A 7 53.94 -46.35 50.36
C SER A 7 53.42 -46.17 48.93
N THR A 8 53.20 -47.23 48.15
CA THR A 8 52.73 -47.10 46.77
C THR A 8 51.22 -47.07 46.61
N GLN A 9 50.48 -47.59 47.60
CA GLN A 9 49.01 -47.66 47.54
C GLN A 9 48.34 -46.34 47.91
N SER A 10 48.98 -45.44 48.71
CA SER A 10 48.46 -44.14 49.11
C SER A 10 48.60 -43.05 48.04
N ARG A 11 49.59 -43.16 47.15
CA ARG A 11 49.81 -42.17 46.11
C ARG A 11 48.83 -42.33 44.92
N SER A 12 48.39 -43.53 44.58
CA SER A 12 47.40 -43.76 43.55
C SER A 12 45.99 -43.36 43.92
N SER A 13 45.62 -43.51 45.23
CA SER A 13 44.31 -43.05 45.74
C SER A 13 44.25 -41.52 45.80
N ALA A 14 45.31 -40.87 46.29
CA ALA A 14 45.34 -39.39 46.36
C ALA A 14 45.30 -38.73 44.97
N ALA A 15 45.96 -39.31 43.93
CA ALA A 15 45.85 -38.82 42.59
C ALA A 15 44.43 -38.99 41.99
N SER A 16 43.81 -40.13 42.23
CA SER A 16 42.42 -40.41 41.84
C SER A 16 41.42 -39.39 42.46
N ASP A 17 41.64 -38.99 43.68
CA ASP A 17 40.74 -38.08 44.41
C ASP A 17 40.86 -36.63 43.92
N VAL A 18 42.06 -36.21 43.47
CA VAL A 18 42.28 -34.93 42.81
C VAL A 18 41.54 -34.87 41.49
N TYR A 19 41.62 -35.88 40.65
CA TYR A 19 40.90 -35.94 39.36
C TYR A 19 39.37 -35.92 39.55
N LYS A 20 38.84 -36.57 40.59
CA LYS A 20 37.43 -36.59 40.92
C LYS A 20 36.93 -35.21 41.30
N ARG A 21 37.66 -34.44 42.07
CA ARG A 21 37.31 -33.05 42.43
C ARG A 21 37.36 -32.15 41.21
N GLN A 22 38.37 -32.30 40.34
CA GLN A 22 38.47 -31.53 39.09
C GLN A 22 37.31 -31.76 38.15
N ILE A 23 36.77 -32.99 38.07
CA ILE A 23 35.58 -33.30 37.26
C ILE A 23 34.34 -32.52 37.74
N LEU A 24 34.13 -32.45 39.06
CA LEU A 24 33.01 -31.68 39.64
C LEU A 24 33.14 -30.19 39.37
N ASP A 25 34.36 -29.65 39.53
CA ASP A 25 34.60 -28.23 39.27
C ASP A 25 34.42 -27.89 37.77
N ILE A 26 34.89 -28.77 36.89
CA ILE A 26 34.70 -28.61 35.43
C ILE A 26 33.21 -28.60 35.09
N LEU A 27 32.43 -29.56 35.63
CA LEU A 27 30.97 -29.62 35.40
C LEU A 27 30.27 -28.35 35.85
N ARG A 28 30.68 -27.82 37.03
CA ARG A 28 30.14 -26.56 37.56
C ARG A 28 30.44 -25.37 36.69
N TYR A 29 31.71 -25.19 36.26
CA TYR A 29 32.09 -24.09 35.38
C TYR A 29 31.42 -24.20 34.04
N LEU A 30 31.25 -25.39 33.51
CA LEU A 30 30.56 -25.61 32.21
C LEU A 30 29.06 -25.27 32.33
N ALA A 31 28.44 -25.64 33.44
CA ALA A 31 27.05 -25.29 33.72
C ALA A 31 26.83 -23.77 33.83
N ILE A 32 27.75 -23.09 34.57
CA ILE A 32 27.71 -21.61 34.67
C ILE A 32 27.90 -20.96 33.33
N THR A 33 28.83 -21.44 32.50
CA THR A 33 29.07 -20.94 31.15
C THR A 33 27.81 -21.07 30.29
N MET A 34 27.16 -22.23 30.31
CA MET A 34 25.92 -22.47 29.57
C MET A 34 24.77 -21.55 30.10
N LEU A 35 24.72 -21.29 31.40
CA LEU A 35 23.76 -20.36 31.96
C LEU A 35 23.99 -18.92 31.47
N ILE A 36 25.25 -18.46 31.43
CA ILE A 36 25.62 -17.12 30.93
C ILE A 36 25.25 -17.00 29.46
N ILE A 37 25.53 -18.01 28.65
CA ILE A 37 25.13 -18.04 27.23
C ILE A 37 23.59 -17.98 27.10
N GLY A 38 22.86 -18.71 27.95
CA GLY A 38 21.40 -18.65 27.96
C GLY A 38 20.89 -17.26 28.34
N LEU A 39 21.50 -16.60 29.33
CA LEU A 39 21.13 -15.23 29.75
C LEU A 39 21.45 -14.17 28.69
N SER A 40 22.44 -14.40 27.81
CA SER A 40 22.74 -13.51 26.70
C SER A 40 21.65 -13.50 25.60
N ARG A 41 20.60 -14.33 25.75
CA ARG A 41 19.46 -14.46 24.85
C ARG A 41 19.86 -14.62 23.38
N PRO A 42 20.59 -15.69 23.00
CA PRO A 42 20.93 -15.91 21.61
C PRO A 42 19.65 -15.99 20.76
N GLN A 43 19.57 -15.15 19.74
CA GLN A 43 18.41 -15.04 18.85
C GLN A 43 18.83 -15.43 17.44
N ILE A 44 18.00 -16.21 16.78
CA ILE A 44 18.06 -16.35 15.33
C ILE A 44 17.09 -15.32 14.78
N VAL A 45 17.64 -14.29 14.13
CA VAL A 45 16.85 -13.30 13.43
C VAL A 45 16.53 -13.89 12.07
N ASP A 46 15.35 -14.45 11.94
CA ASP A 46 14.80 -14.81 10.64
C ASP A 46 14.25 -13.54 10.02
N VAL A 47 15.01 -12.96 9.09
CA VAL A 47 14.53 -11.87 8.24
C VAL A 47 13.61 -12.52 7.20
N SER A 48 12.52 -13.09 7.67
CA SER A 48 11.42 -13.36 6.75
C SER A 48 10.84 -11.99 6.39
N THR A 49 11.18 -11.51 5.23
CA THR A 49 10.42 -10.50 4.52
C THR A 49 9.04 -11.12 4.24
N GLN A 50 8.23 -11.30 5.26
CA GLN A 50 6.81 -11.38 5.01
C GLN A 50 6.46 -9.98 4.54
N THR A 51 6.43 -9.82 3.24
CA THR A 51 5.66 -8.78 2.59
C THR A 51 4.24 -8.98 3.10
N LYS A 52 3.93 -8.42 4.28
CA LYS A 52 2.54 -8.20 4.61
C LYS A 52 2.09 -7.34 3.47
N THR A 53 1.28 -7.90 2.62
CA THR A 53 0.64 -7.25 1.50
C THR A 53 0.29 -5.85 1.96
N SER A 54 1.02 -4.86 1.47
CA SER A 54 0.69 -3.46 1.66
C SER A 54 -0.80 -3.39 1.35
N LYS A 55 -1.63 -3.06 2.34
CA LYS A 55 -3.04 -2.85 2.06
C LYS A 55 -3.06 -1.74 1.05
N GLY A 56 -3.41 -2.07 -0.19
CA GLY A 56 -3.48 -1.12 -1.28
C GLY A 56 -4.41 0.04 -0.91
N ILE A 57 -4.30 1.11 -1.64
CA ILE A 57 -5.20 2.25 -1.51
C ILE A 57 -6.49 2.00 -2.31
N ASP A 58 -7.55 2.69 -1.94
CA ASP A 58 -8.79 2.68 -2.70
C ASP A 58 -8.86 3.95 -3.55
N ILE A 59 -9.00 3.76 -4.85
CA ILE A 59 -9.04 4.84 -5.84
C ILE A 59 -10.38 4.81 -6.53
N VAL A 60 -11.01 5.96 -6.71
CA VAL A 60 -12.14 6.13 -7.64
C VAL A 60 -11.73 7.11 -8.73
N ILE A 61 -11.79 6.66 -9.97
CA ILE A 61 -11.59 7.50 -11.14
C ILE A 61 -12.97 8.04 -11.55
N ALA A 62 -13.17 9.34 -11.47
CA ALA A 62 -14.38 10.03 -11.89
C ALA A 62 -14.12 10.71 -13.24
N VAL A 63 -14.78 10.19 -14.28
CA VAL A 63 -14.56 10.56 -15.68
C VAL A 63 -15.72 11.39 -16.19
N ASP A 64 -15.41 12.58 -16.68
CA ASP A 64 -16.32 13.40 -17.47
C ASP A 64 -16.56 12.75 -18.84
N VAL A 65 -17.82 12.62 -19.23
CA VAL A 65 -18.22 12.10 -20.55
C VAL A 65 -19.12 13.08 -21.29
N SER A 66 -19.06 14.36 -20.95
CA SER A 66 -19.77 15.41 -21.69
C SER A 66 -19.28 15.47 -23.14
N SER A 67 -20.08 16.10 -24.02
CA SER A 67 -19.78 16.20 -25.44
C SER A 67 -18.46 16.93 -25.74
N SER A 68 -18.00 17.83 -24.83
CA SER A 68 -16.72 18.51 -24.91
C SER A 68 -15.52 17.56 -24.84
N MET A 69 -15.66 16.41 -24.18
CA MET A 69 -14.61 15.38 -24.11
C MET A 69 -14.31 14.71 -25.47
N LEU A 70 -15.13 14.94 -26.48
CA LEU A 70 -14.86 14.55 -27.87
C LEU A 70 -13.96 15.56 -28.61
N ALA A 71 -13.53 16.64 -27.97
CA ALA A 71 -12.60 17.60 -28.54
C ALA A 71 -11.26 16.94 -28.90
N GLN A 72 -10.68 17.42 -30.03
CA GLN A 72 -9.51 16.82 -30.70
C GLN A 72 -8.20 17.61 -30.45
N ASP A 73 -8.08 18.27 -29.31
CA ASP A 73 -6.83 18.90 -28.90
C ASP A 73 -5.88 17.89 -28.20
N LEU A 74 -6.41 16.76 -27.70
CA LEU A 74 -5.66 15.55 -27.44
C LEU A 74 -5.96 14.51 -28.54
N SER A 75 -5.03 13.61 -28.81
CA SER A 75 -5.18 12.64 -29.90
C SER A 75 -5.61 11.27 -29.38
N PRO A 76 -6.64 10.60 -29.90
CA PRO A 76 -7.52 11.04 -31.00
C PRO A 76 -8.58 12.07 -30.60
N ASN A 77 -9.02 12.06 -29.35
CA ASN A 77 -9.82 13.03 -28.61
C ASN A 77 -9.52 12.93 -27.12
N ARG A 78 -10.06 13.84 -26.30
CA ARG A 78 -9.77 13.87 -24.85
C ARG A 78 -10.18 12.59 -24.14
N LEU A 79 -11.39 12.07 -24.45
CA LEU A 79 -11.94 10.87 -23.81
C LEU A 79 -11.11 9.62 -24.14
N ASP A 80 -10.76 9.42 -25.41
CA ASP A 80 -10.00 8.24 -25.81
C ASP A 80 -8.54 8.32 -25.34
N ALA A 81 -7.91 9.51 -25.37
CA ALA A 81 -6.59 9.74 -24.80
C ALA A 81 -6.58 9.41 -23.29
N LEU A 82 -7.62 9.82 -22.56
CA LEU A 82 -7.80 9.52 -21.15
C LEU A 82 -7.90 8.00 -20.91
N LYS A 83 -8.71 7.29 -21.71
CA LYS A 83 -8.89 5.84 -21.58
C LYS A 83 -7.56 5.09 -21.73
N GLU A 84 -6.73 5.46 -22.71
CA GLU A 84 -5.43 4.83 -22.92
C GLU A 84 -4.52 5.01 -21.70
N VAL A 85 -4.37 6.24 -21.23
CA VAL A 85 -3.50 6.54 -20.09
C VAL A 85 -4.03 5.94 -18.78
N ALA A 86 -5.34 6.01 -18.56
CA ALA A 86 -5.97 5.39 -17.38
C ALA A 86 -5.81 3.87 -17.38
N LYS A 87 -5.84 3.21 -18.55
CA LYS A 87 -5.59 1.77 -18.69
C LYS A 87 -4.16 1.40 -18.28
N GLU A 88 -3.15 2.17 -18.70
CA GLU A 88 -1.76 1.98 -18.24
C GLU A 88 -1.66 2.14 -16.71
N PHE A 89 -2.22 3.21 -16.17
CA PHE A 89 -2.25 3.47 -14.74
C PHE A 89 -2.89 2.32 -13.93
N ILE A 90 -4.03 1.79 -14.38
CA ILE A 90 -4.72 0.67 -13.74
C ILE A 90 -3.84 -0.58 -13.76
N ASN A 91 -3.15 -0.86 -14.86
CA ASN A 91 -2.26 -2.02 -14.98
C ASN A 91 -1.07 -1.97 -14.03
N ASP A 92 -0.53 -0.79 -13.77
CA ASP A 92 0.63 -0.59 -12.88
C ASP A 92 0.30 -0.72 -11.38
N ARG A 93 -0.99 -0.76 -11.04
CA ARG A 93 -1.49 -0.84 -9.66
C ARG A 93 -1.78 -2.28 -9.22
N THR A 94 -0.79 -3.01 -8.67
CA THR A 94 -0.95 -4.44 -8.34
C THR A 94 -1.80 -4.72 -7.11
N ASN A 95 -1.80 -3.82 -6.11
CA ASN A 95 -2.42 -4.08 -4.80
C ASN A 95 -3.60 -3.15 -4.49
N ASP A 96 -3.89 -2.20 -5.37
CA ASP A 96 -4.92 -1.20 -5.16
C ASP A 96 -6.29 -1.69 -5.65
N ARG A 97 -7.35 -1.18 -5.01
CA ARG A 97 -8.71 -1.36 -5.49
C ARG A 97 -9.15 -0.10 -6.22
N ILE A 98 -9.74 -0.26 -7.37
CA ILE A 98 -10.14 0.86 -8.22
C ILE A 98 -11.63 0.75 -8.51
N GLY A 99 -12.31 1.89 -8.49
CA GLY A 99 -13.70 2.05 -8.93
C GLY A 99 -13.79 3.08 -10.05
N LEU A 100 -14.88 3.07 -10.80
CA LEU A 100 -15.11 3.96 -11.92
C LEU A 100 -16.47 4.64 -11.79
N VAL A 101 -16.47 5.96 -11.77
CA VAL A 101 -17.64 6.84 -11.79
C VAL A 101 -17.61 7.60 -13.10
N VAL A 102 -18.77 7.72 -13.72
CA VAL A 102 -18.97 8.46 -14.97
C VAL A 102 -19.95 9.58 -14.69
N TYR A 103 -19.70 10.76 -15.21
CA TYR A 103 -20.59 11.89 -15.06
C TYR A 103 -20.60 12.80 -16.30
N ALA A 104 -21.72 13.46 -16.50
CA ALA A 104 -21.97 14.54 -17.43
C ALA A 104 -22.98 15.48 -16.80
N GLY A 105 -24.20 15.64 -17.28
CA GLY A 105 -25.29 16.33 -16.58
C GLY A 105 -25.72 15.64 -15.27
N GLU A 106 -25.57 14.32 -15.23
CA GLU A 106 -25.80 13.45 -14.06
C GLU A 106 -24.55 12.61 -13.77
N SER A 107 -24.59 11.79 -12.70
CA SER A 107 -23.47 10.89 -12.37
C SER A 107 -23.94 9.52 -11.92
N TYR A 108 -23.20 8.47 -12.30
CA TYR A 108 -23.43 7.11 -11.82
C TYR A 108 -22.13 6.32 -11.63
N THR A 109 -22.23 5.25 -10.85
CA THR A 109 -21.11 4.33 -10.67
C THR A 109 -21.10 3.31 -11.82
N LYS A 110 -20.11 3.39 -12.69
CA LYS A 110 -19.92 2.40 -13.78
C LYS A 110 -19.37 1.08 -13.22
N THR A 111 -18.39 1.18 -12.29
CA THR A 111 -17.81 0.00 -11.62
C THR A 111 -17.58 0.32 -10.15
N PRO A 112 -18.11 -0.49 -9.21
CA PRO A 112 -17.75 -0.37 -7.79
C PRO A 112 -16.26 -0.62 -7.55
N VAL A 113 -15.74 -0.19 -6.38
CA VAL A 113 -14.34 -0.39 -6.01
C VAL A 113 -14.00 -1.87 -5.94
N THR A 114 -13.12 -2.35 -6.80
CA THR A 114 -12.70 -3.76 -6.94
C THR A 114 -11.21 -3.88 -7.17
N SER A 115 -10.62 -5.03 -6.84
CA SER A 115 -9.26 -5.41 -7.18
C SER A 115 -9.13 -6.07 -8.56
N ASP A 116 -10.25 -6.39 -9.20
CA ASP A 116 -10.27 -7.01 -10.53
C ASP A 116 -10.08 -5.96 -11.62
N LYS A 117 -8.84 -5.84 -12.09
CA LYS A 117 -8.45 -4.88 -13.11
C LYS A 117 -9.13 -5.13 -14.45
N SER A 118 -9.41 -6.39 -14.77
CA SER A 118 -10.02 -6.76 -16.06
C SER A 118 -11.43 -6.18 -16.20
N ILE A 119 -12.19 -6.19 -15.10
CA ILE A 119 -13.53 -5.58 -15.04
C ILE A 119 -13.43 -4.07 -15.21
N ILE A 120 -12.46 -3.43 -14.53
CA ILE A 120 -12.32 -1.96 -14.60
C ILE A 120 -11.89 -1.52 -16.00
N ILE A 121 -10.91 -2.20 -16.60
CA ILE A 121 -10.42 -1.90 -17.95
C ILE A 121 -11.53 -2.08 -18.96
N LYS A 122 -12.28 -3.18 -18.89
CA LYS A 122 -13.43 -3.41 -19.77
C LYS A 122 -14.47 -2.30 -19.60
N SER A 123 -14.82 -1.95 -18.37
CA SER A 123 -15.77 -0.87 -18.09
C SER A 123 -15.28 0.49 -18.59
N LEU A 124 -13.98 0.76 -18.51
CA LEU A 124 -13.35 1.98 -19.01
C LEU A 124 -13.42 2.05 -20.55
N GLU A 125 -13.15 0.93 -21.23
CA GLU A 125 -13.24 0.83 -22.70
C GLU A 125 -14.68 1.04 -23.22
N GLU A 126 -15.67 0.61 -22.44
CA GLU A 126 -17.10 0.77 -22.74
C GLU A 126 -17.64 2.20 -22.50
N ILE A 127 -16.86 3.09 -21.88
CA ILE A 127 -17.28 4.49 -21.70
C ILE A 127 -17.27 5.19 -23.03
N ASN A 128 -18.41 5.75 -23.41
CA ASN A 128 -18.54 6.57 -24.62
C ASN A 128 -19.55 7.69 -24.34
N PHE A 129 -19.50 8.74 -25.14
CA PHE A 129 -20.61 9.67 -25.26
C PHE A 129 -21.72 8.99 -26.08
N ASP A 130 -22.70 8.42 -25.42
CA ASP A 130 -23.79 7.65 -26.05
C ASP A 130 -25.15 8.35 -25.95
N GLY A 131 -25.20 9.52 -25.31
CA GLY A 131 -26.44 10.28 -25.09
C GLY A 131 -27.39 9.63 -24.10
N VAL A 132 -26.95 8.61 -23.35
CA VAL A 132 -27.76 7.97 -22.28
C VAL A 132 -27.90 8.91 -21.06
N ILE A 133 -26.85 9.71 -20.81
CA ILE A 133 -26.85 10.77 -19.79
C ILE A 133 -27.08 12.10 -20.48
N GLU A 134 -27.86 13.00 -19.87
CA GLU A 134 -27.97 14.38 -20.34
C GLU A 134 -26.58 15.03 -20.47
N ASP A 135 -26.36 15.76 -21.57
CA ASP A 135 -25.12 16.49 -21.78
C ASP A 135 -24.99 17.62 -20.75
N GLY A 136 -23.78 17.95 -20.41
CA GLY A 136 -23.44 18.93 -19.41
C GLY A 136 -22.30 18.43 -18.51
N THR A 137 -21.84 19.26 -17.57
CA THR A 137 -20.71 18.96 -16.71
C THR A 137 -21.09 19.20 -15.24
N ALA A 138 -21.50 18.14 -14.54
CA ALA A 138 -21.89 18.14 -13.14
C ALA A 138 -20.74 17.66 -12.23
N ILE A 139 -19.70 18.47 -12.10
CA ILE A 139 -18.48 18.13 -11.32
C ILE A 139 -18.83 17.76 -9.87
N GLY A 140 -19.73 18.53 -9.23
CA GLY A 140 -20.15 18.27 -7.85
C GLY A 140 -20.84 16.91 -7.69
N MET A 141 -21.66 16.50 -8.67
CA MET A 141 -22.33 15.20 -8.68
C MET A 141 -21.31 14.07 -8.87
N GLY A 142 -20.38 14.22 -9.82
CA GLY A 142 -19.30 13.26 -10.06
C GLY A 142 -18.45 13.02 -8.82
N LEU A 143 -18.01 14.10 -8.16
CA LEU A 143 -17.24 14.05 -6.92
C LEU A 143 -18.05 13.43 -5.77
N ALA A 144 -19.30 13.85 -5.54
CA ALA A 144 -20.14 13.30 -4.49
C ALA A 144 -20.41 11.79 -4.67
N THR A 145 -20.63 11.36 -5.92
CA THR A 145 -20.79 9.92 -6.25
C THR A 145 -19.50 9.15 -5.96
N ALA A 146 -18.33 9.69 -6.33
CA ALA A 146 -17.04 9.08 -6.02
C ALA A 146 -16.79 8.96 -4.51
N VAL A 147 -17.07 10.03 -3.75
CA VAL A 147 -16.98 10.04 -2.29
C VAL A 147 -17.90 8.98 -1.67
N ASN A 148 -19.14 8.86 -2.17
CA ASN A 148 -20.07 7.84 -1.68
C ASN A 148 -19.55 6.41 -1.88
N ARG A 149 -18.70 6.16 -2.90
CA ARG A 149 -18.08 4.82 -3.10
C ARG A 149 -16.90 4.57 -2.15
N LEU A 150 -16.27 5.62 -1.61
CA LEU A 150 -15.10 5.52 -0.75
C LEU A 150 -15.38 5.76 0.74
N LYS A 151 -16.50 6.37 1.11
CA LYS A 151 -16.79 6.77 2.51
C LYS A 151 -16.68 5.61 3.51
N ASP A 152 -17.13 4.43 3.14
CA ASP A 152 -17.13 3.24 4.00
C ASP A 152 -15.87 2.36 3.81
N SER A 153 -14.91 2.81 3.01
CA SER A 153 -13.67 2.10 2.78
C SER A 153 -12.81 2.06 4.04
N LYS A 154 -12.22 0.87 4.29
CA LYS A 154 -11.25 0.62 5.36
C LYS A 154 -9.79 0.72 4.89
N ALA A 155 -9.55 1.18 3.66
CA ALA A 155 -8.20 1.42 3.16
C ALA A 155 -7.51 2.54 3.95
N LYS A 156 -6.18 2.47 4.06
CA LYS A 156 -5.37 3.48 4.76
C LYS A 156 -5.42 4.83 4.03
N SER A 157 -5.44 4.81 2.70
CA SER A 157 -5.60 5.99 1.85
C SER A 157 -6.78 5.80 0.91
N LYS A 158 -7.56 6.86 0.74
CA LYS A 158 -8.73 6.94 -0.13
C LYS A 158 -8.54 8.11 -1.09
N VAL A 159 -8.60 7.85 -2.37
CA VAL A 159 -8.25 8.80 -3.42
C VAL A 159 -9.35 8.90 -4.47
N VAL A 160 -9.71 10.11 -4.84
CA VAL A 160 -10.49 10.40 -6.05
C VAL A 160 -9.57 11.05 -7.08
N ILE A 161 -9.60 10.55 -8.31
CA ILE A 161 -9.02 11.21 -9.48
C ILE A 161 -10.18 11.75 -10.29
N LEU A 162 -10.37 13.05 -10.26
CA LEU A 162 -11.45 13.75 -10.93
C LEU A 162 -10.94 14.37 -12.23
N LEU A 163 -11.48 13.93 -13.36
CA LEU A 163 -11.08 14.35 -14.69
C LEU A 163 -12.23 15.09 -15.36
N THR A 164 -11.95 16.30 -15.82
CA THR A 164 -12.91 17.14 -16.54
C THR A 164 -12.20 18.05 -17.52
N ASP A 165 -12.91 18.49 -18.52
CA ASP A 165 -12.43 19.46 -19.52
C ASP A 165 -13.26 20.75 -19.54
N GLY A 166 -14.23 20.86 -18.65
CA GLY A 166 -15.21 21.93 -18.68
C GLY A 166 -15.36 22.76 -17.40
N VAL A 167 -16.35 23.60 -17.47
CA VAL A 167 -16.86 24.41 -16.36
C VAL A 167 -18.09 23.71 -15.79
N ASN A 168 -18.25 23.71 -14.46
CA ASN A 168 -19.44 23.14 -13.83
C ASN A 168 -20.68 23.94 -14.27
N ASN A 169 -21.55 23.33 -15.08
CA ASN A 169 -22.73 23.97 -15.65
C ASN A 169 -24.04 23.20 -15.41
N SER A 170 -23.94 22.01 -14.77
CA SER A 170 -25.07 21.12 -14.53
C SER A 170 -25.01 20.50 -13.15
N GLY A 171 -26.06 19.76 -12.79
CA GLY A 171 -26.17 19.07 -11.52
C GLY A 171 -26.67 19.95 -10.37
N PHE A 172 -27.15 19.31 -9.30
CA PHE A 172 -27.74 19.99 -8.14
C PHE A 172 -26.83 20.00 -6.90
N ILE A 173 -25.64 19.35 -6.97
CA ILE A 173 -24.65 19.39 -5.90
C ILE A 173 -23.56 20.38 -6.26
N ASP A 174 -23.38 21.38 -5.40
CA ASP A 174 -22.27 22.33 -5.58
C ASP A 174 -20.93 21.63 -5.39
N PRO A 175 -19.94 21.84 -6.31
CA PRO A 175 -18.64 21.19 -6.26
C PRO A 175 -17.84 21.46 -4.97
N ASN A 176 -17.96 22.66 -4.38
CA ASN A 176 -17.30 22.96 -3.12
C ASN A 176 -17.92 22.20 -1.94
N THR A 177 -19.26 22.01 -1.96
CA THR A 177 -19.96 21.18 -0.98
C THR A 177 -19.52 19.72 -1.10
N ALA A 178 -19.37 19.19 -2.32
CA ALA A 178 -18.85 17.85 -2.54
C ALA A 178 -17.39 17.72 -2.07
N ALA A 179 -16.56 18.76 -2.23
CA ALA A 179 -15.19 18.79 -1.72
C ALA A 179 -15.13 18.82 -0.18
N ASP A 180 -16.03 19.58 0.48
CA ASP A 180 -16.15 19.59 1.93
C ASP A 180 -16.55 18.21 2.46
N LEU A 181 -17.44 17.51 1.76
CA LEU A 181 -17.81 16.12 2.05
C LEU A 181 -16.61 15.19 1.89
N ALA A 182 -15.84 15.29 0.79
CA ALA A 182 -14.63 14.50 0.58
C ALA A 182 -13.62 14.70 1.71
N SER A 183 -13.39 15.95 2.10
CA SER A 183 -12.49 16.30 3.20
C SER A 183 -12.96 15.70 4.54
N SER A 184 -14.26 15.70 4.83
CA SER A 184 -14.83 15.14 6.07
C SER A 184 -14.63 13.63 6.21
N TYR A 185 -14.51 12.91 5.08
CA TYR A 185 -14.20 11.48 5.01
C TYR A 185 -12.72 11.17 4.80
N GLU A 186 -11.84 12.19 4.87
CA GLU A 186 -10.41 12.06 4.63
C GLU A 186 -10.10 11.44 3.25
N ILE A 187 -10.84 11.88 2.23
CA ILE A 187 -10.66 11.43 0.85
C ILE A 187 -9.92 12.52 0.09
N LYS A 188 -8.68 12.21 -0.32
CA LYS A 188 -7.88 13.11 -1.18
C LYS A 188 -8.47 13.15 -2.59
N THR A 189 -8.56 14.34 -3.18
CA THR A 189 -9.03 14.50 -4.55
C THR A 189 -7.97 15.15 -5.42
N TYR A 190 -7.43 14.40 -6.38
CA TYR A 190 -6.61 14.92 -7.46
C TYR A 190 -7.52 15.37 -8.59
N THR A 191 -7.40 16.62 -8.99
CA THR A 191 -8.20 17.17 -10.08
C THR A 191 -7.35 17.36 -11.32
N ILE A 192 -7.79 16.87 -12.46
CA ILE A 192 -7.08 16.94 -13.74
C ILE A 192 -7.95 17.66 -14.74
N GLY A 193 -7.53 18.86 -15.15
CA GLY A 193 -8.14 19.60 -16.25
C GLY A 193 -7.57 19.14 -17.58
N LEU A 194 -8.42 18.66 -18.49
CA LEU A 194 -8.04 18.11 -19.80
C LEU A 194 -8.23 19.15 -20.90
N GLY A 195 -7.20 19.33 -21.72
CA GLY A 195 -7.28 20.17 -22.93
C GLY A 195 -6.41 21.43 -22.88
N THR A 196 -6.32 22.11 -24.02
CA THR A 196 -5.56 23.36 -24.20
C THR A 196 -6.40 24.57 -23.79
N ASN A 197 -5.74 25.72 -23.60
CA ASN A 197 -6.43 26.99 -23.50
C ASN A 197 -6.55 27.58 -24.90
N GLY A 198 -7.76 27.96 -25.31
CA GLY A 198 -8.01 28.60 -26.59
C GLY A 198 -9.05 27.87 -27.42
N ASN A 199 -8.82 27.77 -28.73
CA ASN A 199 -9.75 27.13 -29.66
C ASN A 199 -9.36 25.67 -29.87
N ALA A 200 -10.31 24.76 -29.74
CA ALA A 200 -10.16 23.35 -30.09
C ALA A 200 -11.23 22.92 -31.09
N LEU A 201 -10.93 21.92 -31.88
CA LEU A 201 -11.91 21.29 -32.78
C LEU A 201 -12.81 20.38 -31.90
N ALA A 202 -14.04 20.83 -31.64
CA ALA A 202 -14.98 20.15 -30.78
C ALA A 202 -16.37 20.03 -31.43
N PRO A 203 -17.25 19.15 -30.95
CA PRO A 203 -18.63 19.06 -31.42
C PRO A 203 -19.37 20.38 -31.19
N ILE A 204 -19.94 20.92 -32.26
CA ILE A 204 -20.73 22.17 -32.22
C ILE A 204 -22.21 21.95 -32.53
N ALA A 205 -22.55 20.82 -33.11
CA ALA A 205 -23.94 20.42 -33.42
C ALA A 205 -24.01 18.91 -33.68
N ILE A 206 -25.22 18.36 -33.55
CA ILE A 206 -25.55 16.99 -33.98
C ILE A 206 -26.34 17.08 -35.30
N ASN A 207 -25.89 16.35 -36.29
CA ASN A 207 -26.58 16.23 -37.56
C ASN A 207 -27.84 15.37 -37.43
N PRO A 208 -28.84 15.48 -38.35
CA PRO A 208 -30.03 14.65 -38.30
C PRO A 208 -29.79 13.13 -38.37
N ASN A 209 -28.62 12.71 -38.85
CA ASN A 209 -28.19 11.31 -38.88
C ASN A 209 -27.49 10.85 -37.59
N GLY A 210 -27.46 11.68 -36.55
CA GLY A 210 -26.81 11.39 -35.28
C GLY A 210 -25.30 11.62 -35.24
N SER A 211 -24.66 12.01 -36.34
CA SER A 211 -23.22 12.31 -36.37
C SER A 211 -22.93 13.71 -35.82
N PHE A 212 -21.77 13.89 -35.16
CA PHE A 212 -21.33 15.19 -34.72
C PHE A 212 -20.79 16.03 -35.88
N ARG A 213 -21.12 17.34 -35.89
CA ARG A 213 -20.47 18.33 -36.66
C ARG A 213 -19.42 19.04 -35.83
N PHE A 214 -18.16 18.92 -36.20
CA PHE A 214 -17.05 19.55 -35.51
C PHE A 214 -16.78 20.94 -36.04
N GLY A 215 -16.36 21.85 -35.17
CA GLY A 215 -15.92 23.19 -35.46
C GLY A 215 -14.98 23.75 -34.44
N LEU A 216 -14.23 24.78 -34.80
CA LEU A 216 -13.38 25.47 -33.85
C LEU A 216 -14.25 26.23 -32.84
N THR A 217 -14.14 25.89 -31.59
CA THR A 217 -14.84 26.55 -30.48
C THR A 217 -13.86 26.89 -29.38
N LYS A 218 -14.16 27.95 -28.63
CA LYS A 218 -13.38 28.32 -27.46
C LYS A 218 -13.64 27.29 -26.36
N VAL A 219 -12.58 26.71 -25.82
CA VAL A 219 -12.64 25.83 -24.67
C VAL A 219 -12.11 26.55 -23.44
N GLU A 220 -12.88 26.43 -22.34
CA GLU A 220 -12.54 27.03 -21.07
C GLU A 220 -12.63 25.94 -20.00
N ILE A 221 -11.68 25.96 -19.06
CA ILE A 221 -11.67 25.08 -17.90
C ILE A 221 -11.68 25.97 -16.67
N ASP A 222 -12.52 25.65 -15.73
CA ASP A 222 -12.56 26.34 -14.43
C ASP A 222 -11.42 25.83 -13.52
N GLU A 223 -10.21 26.31 -13.82
CA GLU A 223 -9.03 25.92 -13.04
C GLU A 223 -9.13 26.34 -11.57
N ASP A 224 -9.78 27.48 -11.28
CA ASP A 224 -9.88 28.00 -9.92
C ASP A 224 -10.78 27.11 -9.06
N LEU A 225 -11.86 26.62 -9.61
CA LEU A 225 -12.72 25.61 -8.98
C LEU A 225 -11.93 24.31 -8.73
N LEU A 226 -11.23 23.79 -9.74
CA LEU A 226 -10.47 22.55 -9.62
C LEU A 226 -9.33 22.65 -8.61
N LYS A 227 -8.61 23.77 -8.57
CA LYS A 227 -7.60 24.08 -7.55
C LYS A 227 -8.20 24.16 -6.14
N SER A 228 -9.39 24.76 -6.03
CA SER A 228 -10.13 24.86 -4.75
C SER A 228 -10.48 23.48 -4.22
N ILE A 229 -11.07 22.61 -5.06
CA ILE A 229 -11.41 21.22 -4.71
C ILE A 229 -10.18 20.46 -4.24
N ALA A 230 -9.11 20.47 -5.04
CA ALA A 230 -7.86 19.78 -4.70
C ALA A 230 -7.29 20.27 -3.36
N LYS A 231 -7.18 21.58 -3.18
CA LYS A 231 -6.65 22.19 -1.93
C LYS A 231 -7.47 21.82 -0.70
N LYS A 232 -8.81 21.87 -0.79
CA LYS A 232 -9.71 21.53 0.32
C LYS A 232 -9.57 20.08 0.78
N THR A 233 -9.29 19.17 -0.15
CA THR A 233 -9.21 17.73 0.09
C THR A 233 -7.79 17.22 0.32
N GLY A 234 -6.78 18.10 0.31
CA GLY A 234 -5.38 17.72 0.48
C GLY A 234 -4.74 17.04 -0.74
N GLY A 235 -5.38 17.15 -1.91
CA GLY A 235 -4.84 16.70 -3.20
C GLY A 235 -4.15 17.82 -3.97
N LEU A 236 -3.90 17.57 -5.26
CA LEU A 236 -3.26 18.52 -6.18
C LEU A 236 -4.07 18.68 -7.46
N TYR A 237 -3.99 19.86 -8.05
CA TYR A 237 -4.52 20.16 -9.38
C TYR A 237 -3.44 19.98 -10.43
N PHE A 238 -3.81 19.37 -11.55
CA PHE A 238 -2.95 19.20 -12.72
C PHE A 238 -3.66 19.68 -13.98
N ARG A 239 -2.86 20.11 -14.96
CA ARG A 239 -3.34 20.45 -16.30
C ARG A 239 -2.70 19.53 -17.32
N ALA A 240 -3.50 18.81 -18.09
CA ALA A 240 -3.07 17.94 -19.18
C ALA A 240 -3.40 18.59 -20.52
N THR A 241 -2.40 19.12 -21.19
CA THR A 241 -2.51 19.80 -22.50
C THR A 241 -2.27 18.86 -23.67
N ASP A 242 -1.70 17.69 -23.42
CA ASP A 242 -1.38 16.66 -24.40
C ASP A 242 -1.29 15.29 -23.72
N ASN A 243 -1.25 14.22 -24.53
CA ASN A 243 -1.21 12.84 -24.05
C ASN A 243 0.01 12.53 -23.17
N LYS A 244 1.17 13.13 -23.52
CA LYS A 244 2.39 12.92 -22.74
C LYS A 244 2.27 13.51 -21.34
N ARG A 245 1.78 14.76 -21.25
CA ARG A 245 1.57 15.42 -19.96
C ARG A 245 0.54 14.67 -19.11
N LEU A 246 -0.52 14.14 -19.73
CA LEU A 246 -1.50 13.31 -19.02
C LEU A 246 -0.86 12.06 -18.40
N LYS A 247 0.02 11.39 -19.13
CA LYS A 247 0.79 10.24 -18.62
C LYS A 247 1.71 10.63 -17.47
N ASP A 248 2.48 11.72 -17.62
CA ASP A 248 3.37 12.23 -16.57
C ASP A 248 2.60 12.54 -15.28
N ILE A 249 1.38 13.10 -15.38
CA ILE A 249 0.50 13.39 -14.24
C ILE A 249 0.11 12.11 -13.49
N TYR A 250 -0.29 11.07 -14.20
CA TYR A 250 -0.64 9.79 -13.57
C TYR A 250 0.58 9.14 -12.90
N GLU A 251 1.78 9.26 -13.48
CA GLU A 251 3.02 8.81 -12.85
C GLU A 251 3.34 9.62 -11.56
N GLU A 252 3.08 10.93 -11.57
CA GLU A 252 3.27 11.80 -10.41
C GLU A 252 2.32 11.43 -9.28
N ILE A 253 1.03 11.24 -9.56
CA ILE A 253 0.03 10.75 -8.60
C ILE A 253 0.45 9.37 -8.04
N ASN A 254 0.97 8.49 -8.91
CA ASN A 254 1.47 7.19 -8.50
C ASN A 254 2.61 7.28 -7.50
N LYS A 255 3.54 8.21 -7.68
CA LYS A 255 4.66 8.46 -6.77
C LYS A 255 4.18 9.02 -5.43
N LEU A 256 3.28 10.01 -5.46
CA LEU A 256 2.73 10.65 -4.26
C LEU A 256 2.04 9.64 -3.34
N GLU A 257 1.22 8.77 -3.89
CA GLU A 257 0.45 7.80 -3.09
C GLU A 257 1.28 6.57 -2.67
N LYS A 258 2.33 6.19 -3.41
CA LYS A 258 3.25 5.11 -3.01
C LYS A 258 4.15 5.49 -1.83
N THR A 259 4.48 6.76 -1.67
CA THR A 259 5.38 7.24 -0.61
C THR A 259 4.74 7.14 0.78
N GLU A 260 3.42 7.10 0.88
CA GLU A 260 2.70 6.98 2.17
C GLU A 260 2.53 5.54 2.66
N VAL A 261 2.89 4.54 1.87
CA VAL A 261 2.85 3.14 2.28
C VAL A 261 4.17 2.77 2.97
N GLU A 262 4.27 3.01 4.28
CA GLU A 262 5.40 2.58 5.08
C GLU A 262 5.55 1.05 5.05
N GLU A 263 6.69 0.57 4.58
CA GLU A 263 7.10 -0.83 4.73
C GLU A 263 7.43 -1.10 6.22
N PHE A 264 6.49 -1.68 6.95
CA PHE A 264 6.81 -2.22 8.26
C PHE A 264 7.58 -3.54 8.10
N LYS A 265 8.90 -3.49 8.28
CA LYS A 265 9.73 -4.68 8.42
C LYS A 265 9.49 -5.30 9.80
N TYR A 266 8.75 -6.38 9.86
CA TYR A 266 8.68 -7.18 11.06
C TYR A 266 9.89 -8.13 11.11
N THR A 267 10.78 -7.93 12.07
CA THR A 267 11.83 -8.88 12.40
C THR A 267 11.30 -9.86 13.43
N ASN A 268 11.03 -11.09 13.04
CA ASN A 268 10.71 -12.15 13.99
C ASN A 268 12.01 -12.71 14.57
N ALA A 269 12.35 -12.33 15.80
CA ALA A 269 13.47 -12.89 16.54
C ALA A 269 13.00 -14.14 17.30
N VAL A 270 13.50 -15.31 16.91
CA VAL A 270 13.23 -16.57 17.62
C VAL A 270 14.33 -16.78 18.67
N GLU A 271 13.97 -16.66 19.94
CA GLU A 271 14.89 -16.83 21.06
C GLU A 271 15.25 -18.31 21.26
N LYS A 272 16.54 -18.65 21.29
CA LYS A 272 17.07 -20.01 21.47
C LYS A 272 17.64 -20.28 22.86
N TYR A 273 17.42 -19.38 23.82
CA TYR A 273 17.97 -19.51 25.18
C TYR A 273 17.54 -20.78 25.90
N ARG A 274 16.36 -21.35 25.58
CA ARG A 274 15.80 -22.52 26.29
C ARG A 274 16.73 -23.73 26.27
N ILE A 275 17.42 -23.98 25.15
CA ILE A 275 18.35 -25.12 24.98
C ILE A 275 19.54 -24.98 25.92
N PHE A 276 20.14 -23.81 26.00
CA PHE A 276 21.30 -23.55 26.87
C PHE A 276 20.95 -23.60 28.34
N VAL A 277 19.79 -23.08 28.75
CA VAL A 277 19.30 -23.18 30.15
C VAL A 277 19.04 -24.62 30.51
N LEU A 278 18.44 -25.45 29.65
CA LEU A 278 18.16 -26.83 29.88
C LEU A 278 19.46 -27.65 30.04
N ILE A 279 20.46 -27.40 29.17
CA ILE A 279 21.78 -28.04 29.31
C ILE A 279 22.44 -27.65 30.61
N SER A 280 22.41 -26.40 31.02
CA SER A 280 22.95 -25.93 32.30
C SER A 280 22.28 -26.66 33.50
N PHE A 281 20.95 -26.78 33.49
CA PHE A 281 20.21 -27.48 34.52
C PHE A 281 20.58 -28.97 34.61
N VAL A 282 20.73 -29.64 33.45
CA VAL A 282 21.16 -31.06 33.41
C VAL A 282 22.57 -31.23 33.98
N LEU A 283 23.52 -30.34 33.66
CA LEU A 283 24.88 -30.37 34.15
C LEU A 283 24.94 -30.18 35.67
N ILE A 284 24.16 -29.24 36.23
CA ILE A 284 24.04 -29.01 37.68
C ILE A 284 23.45 -30.26 38.36
N PHE A 285 22.42 -30.86 37.76
CA PHE A 285 21.81 -32.08 38.29
C PHE A 285 22.78 -33.28 38.29
N ILE A 286 23.57 -33.46 37.25
CA ILE A 286 24.61 -34.48 37.17
C ILE A 286 25.70 -34.21 38.23
N GLU A 287 26.18 -32.98 38.38
CA GLU A 287 27.16 -32.60 39.42
C GLU A 287 26.62 -32.94 40.83
N TRP A 288 25.37 -32.56 41.10
CA TRP A 288 24.72 -32.86 42.38
C TRP A 288 24.59 -34.36 42.61
N LEU A 289 24.21 -35.15 41.61
CA LEU A 289 24.04 -36.60 41.68
C LEU A 289 25.39 -37.29 41.89
N LEU A 290 26.43 -36.90 41.18
CA LEU A 290 27.79 -37.44 41.33
C LEU A 290 28.31 -37.11 42.74
N ARG A 291 28.10 -35.91 43.22
CA ARG A 291 28.51 -35.45 44.55
C ARG A 291 27.81 -36.21 45.66
N SER A 292 26.51 -36.52 45.53
CA SER A 292 25.73 -37.20 46.52
C SER A 292 25.88 -38.72 46.54
N THR A 293 26.29 -39.33 45.40
CA THR A 293 26.40 -40.78 45.24
C THR A 293 27.85 -41.26 45.23
N LEU A 294 28.56 -41.03 44.17
CA LEU A 294 29.92 -41.58 43.88
C LEU A 294 31.02 -40.89 44.68
N PHE A 295 30.87 -39.61 45.02
CA PHE A 295 31.90 -38.80 45.69
C PHE A 295 31.55 -38.46 47.16
N LYS A 296 30.53 -39.09 47.72
CA LYS A 296 30.05 -38.86 49.08
C LYS A 296 31.10 -39.14 50.17
N SER A 297 32.11 -39.98 49.90
CA SER A 297 33.19 -40.36 50.80
C SER A 297 34.36 -39.34 50.84
N PHE A 298 34.30 -38.25 50.07
CA PHE A 298 35.42 -37.31 49.85
C PHE A 298 35.09 -35.84 50.19
N ILE A 299 33.95 -35.61 50.84
CA ILE A 299 33.53 -34.26 51.31
C ILE A 299 33.50 -34.22 52.81
#